data_687378c1e25ecdfb12bd596544cead5c
#
_entry.id   687378c1e25ecdfb12bd596544cead5c
#
_cell.length_a   1.000
_cell.length_b   1.000
_cell.length_c   1.000
_cell.angle_alpha   90.00
_cell.angle_beta   90.00
_cell.angle_gamma   90.00
#
_symmetry.space_group_name_H-M   'P 1'
#
loop_
_entity.id
_entity.type
_entity.pdbx_description
1 polymer ?
#
loop_
_entity_poly.entity_id
_entity_poly.type
_entity_poly.pdbx_seq_one_letter_code
_entity_poly.pdbx_strand_id
1 'polypeptide(L)'
;MVIGLDASRANRQRKTGTEWYSFYLIKNLAAIDRRNRYWLYVDESPSQELKDAVKNNPNFTIKFLRWPFYAFWTLGRLSLEMLIARPDVLFIPAHTLPLFYPRRTVNTIHDIAFVREQNLYRSEKMKARLPGSRRVLNVLIKILTLGKYQSDSVDYLYWSTAFALRHARKIITVSDFTKQEILSLYPKTKAAKIKVVHNGYNDFLYQPLTEPEKNLAVLNKYGLEAPYFLYVGRLEKKKNTPALIEALAILRENYPQIKEKLVLSGDASFGYDEVKYVIEEFDLGREVLMTGWVQEEDLPYLFQSASAFVFPTKHEGFGIPVLQSLACGVPTIVSDLPVLREIAGDAVLYFDQSNIRSMAQAMARIVSDHDLRARLIAKGLERVKDFSWEKCAQETLQELENWEK
;
A
#
# COMPACT_ATOMS: atom_id res chain seq x y z
N MET A 1 1.18 23.01 -19.17
CA MET A 1 1.86 23.28 -17.88
C MET A 1 3.06 22.38 -17.70
N VAL A 2 3.95 22.74 -16.78
CA VAL A 2 4.99 21.84 -16.27
C VAL A 2 4.52 21.27 -14.93
N ILE A 3 4.37 19.97 -14.87
CA ILE A 3 3.98 19.24 -13.65
C ILE A 3 5.22 18.53 -13.11
N GLY A 4 5.68 18.94 -11.94
CA GLY A 4 6.73 18.24 -11.19
C GLY A 4 6.12 17.13 -10.36
N LEU A 5 6.69 15.95 -10.42
CA LEU A 5 6.20 14.77 -9.69
C LEU A 5 7.34 14.09 -8.92
N ASP A 6 7.15 13.88 -7.63
CA ASP A 6 8.09 13.07 -6.84
C ASP A 6 7.95 11.59 -7.24
N ALA A 7 8.88 11.12 -8.08
CA ALA A 7 8.92 9.75 -8.58
C ALA A 7 9.90 8.86 -7.78
N SER A 8 10.43 9.33 -6.65
CA SER A 8 11.39 8.57 -5.86
C SER A 8 10.86 7.20 -5.41
N ARG A 9 9.57 7.13 -5.07
CA ARG A 9 8.92 5.86 -4.71
C ARG A 9 8.69 4.95 -5.92
N ALA A 10 8.25 5.51 -7.05
CA ALA A 10 8.07 4.75 -8.29
C ALA A 10 9.39 4.12 -8.78
N ASN A 11 10.52 4.72 -8.43
CA ASN A 11 11.86 4.30 -8.83
C ASN A 11 12.44 3.14 -8.00
N ARG A 12 11.77 2.69 -6.93
CA ARG A 12 12.27 1.58 -6.08
C ARG A 12 12.18 0.24 -6.82
N GLN A 13 13.17 -0.63 -6.59
CA GLN A 13 13.18 -1.98 -7.16
C GLN A 13 12.09 -2.87 -6.54
N ARG A 14 11.97 -2.84 -5.21
CA ARG A 14 10.89 -3.52 -4.50
C ARG A 14 9.79 -2.53 -4.17
N LYS A 15 8.61 -2.79 -4.71
CA LYS A 15 7.46 -1.89 -4.59
C LYS A 15 6.38 -2.50 -3.69
N THR A 16 5.91 -1.71 -2.75
CA THR A 16 4.73 -2.00 -1.92
C THR A 16 3.61 -1.03 -2.28
N GLY A 17 2.54 -0.98 -1.53
CA GLY A 17 1.34 -0.20 -1.91
C GLY A 17 1.61 1.23 -2.41
N THR A 18 2.38 2.03 -1.67
CA THR A 18 2.67 3.43 -2.05
C THR A 18 3.61 3.54 -3.26
N GLU A 19 4.57 2.61 -3.37
CA GLU A 19 5.49 2.55 -4.49
C GLU A 19 4.74 2.13 -5.78
N TRP A 20 3.87 1.13 -5.70
CA TRP A 20 3.00 0.71 -6.82
C TRP A 20 2.01 1.82 -7.22
N TYR A 21 1.40 2.49 -6.25
CA TYR A 21 0.56 3.66 -6.54
C TYR A 21 1.31 4.70 -7.38
N SER A 22 2.51 5.09 -6.92
CA SER A 22 3.32 6.09 -7.62
C SER A 22 3.72 5.62 -9.03
N PHE A 23 4.11 4.37 -9.17
CA PHE A 23 4.55 3.78 -10.44
C PHE A 23 3.39 3.69 -11.45
N TYR A 24 2.28 3.07 -11.07
CA TYR A 24 1.15 2.90 -11.99
C TYR A 24 0.48 4.22 -12.34
N LEU A 25 0.44 5.16 -11.40
CA LEU A 25 -0.06 6.50 -11.69
C LEU A 25 0.81 7.20 -12.75
N ILE A 26 2.15 7.18 -12.62
CA ILE A 26 3.06 7.74 -13.61
C ILE A 26 2.89 7.05 -14.97
N LYS A 27 2.86 5.72 -15.01
CA LYS A 27 2.69 4.92 -16.22
C LYS A 27 1.41 5.29 -16.95
N ASN A 28 0.29 5.42 -16.23
CA ASN A 28 -1.00 5.76 -16.83
C ASN A 28 -1.08 7.26 -17.21
N LEU A 29 -0.53 8.17 -16.43
CA LEU A 29 -0.40 9.58 -16.85
C LEU A 29 0.40 9.70 -18.15
N ALA A 30 1.47 8.92 -18.30
CA ALA A 30 2.26 8.90 -19.54
C ALA A 30 1.48 8.30 -20.73
N ALA A 31 0.51 7.44 -20.47
CA ALA A 31 -0.36 6.91 -21.53
C ALA A 31 -1.44 7.90 -21.98
N ILE A 32 -2.07 8.62 -21.03
CA ILE A 32 -3.27 9.43 -21.31
C ILE A 32 -2.98 10.92 -21.60
N ASP A 33 -1.94 11.50 -21.02
CA ASP A 33 -1.67 12.96 -21.15
C ASP A 33 -0.54 13.26 -22.14
N ARG A 34 -0.91 13.98 -23.22
CA ARG A 34 0.01 14.48 -24.25
C ARG A 34 0.13 16.02 -24.25
N ARG A 35 -0.57 16.70 -23.34
CA ARG A 35 -0.65 18.18 -23.32
C ARG A 35 0.34 18.80 -22.35
N ASN A 36 0.50 18.19 -21.17
CA ASN A 36 1.38 18.69 -20.11
C ASN A 36 2.80 18.14 -20.28
N ARG A 37 3.77 18.84 -19.72
CA ARG A 37 5.16 18.38 -19.58
C ARG A 37 5.36 17.92 -18.14
N TYR A 38 6.08 16.81 -17.96
CA TYR A 38 6.32 16.20 -16.67
C TYR A 38 7.80 16.18 -16.32
N TRP A 39 8.13 16.64 -15.10
CA TRP A 39 9.44 16.46 -14.49
C TRP A 39 9.33 15.42 -13.39
N LEU A 40 9.89 14.25 -13.62
CA LEU A 40 9.91 13.14 -12.65
C LEU A 40 11.18 13.25 -11.81
N TYR A 41 11.04 13.63 -10.54
CA TYR A 41 12.18 13.76 -9.64
C TYR A 41 12.48 12.41 -8.96
N VAL A 42 13.74 11.95 -9.08
CA VAL A 42 14.22 10.71 -8.47
C VAL A 42 15.49 10.96 -7.65
N ASP A 43 15.65 10.25 -6.55
CA ASP A 43 16.77 10.36 -5.60
C ASP A 43 17.90 9.38 -5.89
N GLU A 44 17.63 8.35 -6.69
CA GLU A 44 18.56 7.33 -7.14
C GLU A 44 18.59 7.29 -8.67
N SER A 45 19.56 6.55 -9.24
CA SER A 45 19.62 6.35 -10.69
C SER A 45 18.30 5.78 -11.21
N PRO A 46 17.73 6.33 -12.30
CA PRO A 46 16.45 5.87 -12.83
C PRO A 46 16.48 4.38 -13.18
N SER A 47 15.54 3.62 -12.63
CA SER A 47 15.35 2.20 -12.92
C SER A 47 14.93 2.01 -14.38
N GLN A 48 15.24 0.84 -14.95
CA GLN A 48 14.82 0.52 -16.32
C GLN A 48 13.30 0.50 -16.44
N GLU A 49 12.61 -0.03 -15.43
CA GLU A 49 11.16 -0.09 -15.37
C GLU A 49 10.50 1.30 -15.43
N LEU A 50 11.02 2.28 -14.66
CA LEU A 50 10.51 3.65 -14.72
C LEU A 50 10.78 4.31 -16.08
N LYS A 51 11.95 4.06 -16.69
CA LYS A 51 12.26 4.57 -18.04
C LYS A 51 11.29 3.97 -19.07
N ASP A 52 11.05 2.66 -19.00
CA ASP A 52 10.14 1.97 -19.92
C ASP A 52 8.69 2.42 -19.75
N ALA A 53 8.26 2.75 -18.54
CA ALA A 53 6.91 3.26 -18.28
C ALA A 53 6.62 4.59 -18.99
N VAL A 54 7.63 5.41 -19.26
CA VAL A 54 7.46 6.75 -19.87
C VAL A 54 8.08 6.93 -21.24
N LYS A 55 8.76 5.89 -21.78
CA LYS A 55 9.56 5.99 -23.04
C LYS A 55 8.76 6.45 -24.26
N ASN A 56 7.46 6.13 -24.30
CA ASN A 56 6.59 6.45 -25.44
C ASN A 56 5.95 7.84 -25.32
N ASN A 57 6.33 8.64 -24.31
CA ASN A 57 5.82 9.99 -24.15
C ASN A 57 6.98 10.99 -23.98
N PRO A 58 7.30 11.76 -25.02
CA PRO A 58 8.42 12.73 -25.00
C PRO A 58 8.20 13.90 -24.03
N ASN A 59 6.98 14.06 -23.50
CA ASN A 59 6.67 15.10 -22.52
C ASN A 59 7.18 14.77 -21.11
N PHE A 60 7.64 13.53 -20.87
CA PHE A 60 8.18 13.11 -19.60
C PHE A 60 9.71 13.20 -19.58
N THR A 61 10.23 13.92 -18.60
CA THR A 61 11.67 14.06 -18.37
C THR A 61 12.01 13.56 -16.97
N ILE A 62 12.89 12.57 -16.85
CA ILE A 62 13.36 12.08 -15.56
C ILE A 62 14.53 12.96 -15.10
N LYS A 63 14.38 13.58 -13.93
CA LYS A 63 15.40 14.42 -13.30
C LYS A 63 16.02 13.68 -12.13
N PHE A 64 17.21 13.14 -12.33
CA PHE A 64 17.99 12.55 -11.24
C PHE A 64 18.62 13.66 -10.39
N LEU A 65 18.12 13.77 -9.17
CA LEU A 65 18.57 14.76 -8.18
C LEU A 65 19.41 14.06 -7.12
N ARG A 66 20.68 13.88 -7.39
CA ARG A 66 21.58 13.15 -6.47
C ARG A 66 21.48 13.68 -5.05
N TRP A 67 21.30 12.76 -4.08
CA TRP A 67 21.21 13.05 -2.66
C TRP A 67 22.08 12.08 -1.87
N PRO A 68 23.12 12.55 -1.17
CA PRO A 68 24.09 11.67 -0.51
C PRO A 68 23.60 11.08 0.80
N PHE A 69 22.45 11.56 1.31
CA PHE A 69 21.92 11.14 2.60
C PHE A 69 20.78 10.15 2.42
N TYR A 70 20.74 9.11 3.23
CA TYR A 70 19.67 8.09 3.18
C TYR A 70 18.28 8.64 3.56
N ALA A 71 18.21 9.74 4.32
CA ALA A 71 16.96 10.31 4.81
C ALA A 71 16.77 11.76 4.33
N PHE A 72 15.55 12.27 4.50
CA PHE A 72 15.18 13.67 4.22
C PHE A 72 15.27 14.11 2.76
N TRP A 73 15.17 13.17 1.81
CA TRP A 73 15.11 13.48 0.37
C TRP A 73 14.10 14.60 0.06
N THR A 74 12.83 14.39 0.43
CA THR A 74 11.75 15.34 0.13
C THR A 74 11.95 16.67 0.85
N LEU A 75 12.32 16.63 2.15
CA LEU A 75 12.54 17.85 2.94
C LEU A 75 13.84 18.59 2.59
N GLY A 76 14.85 17.88 2.10
CA GLY A 76 16.15 18.43 1.74
C GLY A 76 16.28 18.69 0.23
N ARG A 77 16.68 17.66 -0.53
CA ARG A 77 17.04 17.83 -1.95
C ARG A 77 15.88 18.31 -2.81
N LEU A 78 14.68 17.73 -2.64
CA LEU A 78 13.53 18.17 -3.42
C LEU A 78 13.12 19.61 -3.05
N SER A 79 13.24 19.99 -1.77
CA SER A 79 13.01 21.38 -1.32
C SER A 79 13.96 22.36 -2.01
N LEU A 80 15.25 22.02 -2.13
CA LEU A 80 16.22 22.85 -2.84
C LEU A 80 15.90 22.96 -4.33
N GLU A 81 15.47 21.87 -4.97
CA GLU A 81 15.05 21.90 -6.38
C GLU A 81 13.87 22.86 -6.59
N MET A 82 12.94 22.94 -5.65
CA MET A 82 11.80 23.85 -5.74
C MET A 82 12.19 25.33 -5.64
N LEU A 83 13.38 25.66 -5.12
CA LEU A 83 13.91 27.02 -5.16
C LEU A 83 14.59 27.34 -6.50
N ILE A 84 15.25 26.34 -7.10
CA ILE A 84 16.07 26.52 -8.32
C ILE A 84 15.22 26.40 -9.59
N ALA A 85 14.39 25.36 -9.67
CA ALA A 85 13.63 25.02 -10.87
C ALA A 85 12.19 24.60 -10.49
N ARG A 86 11.36 25.60 -10.23
CA ARG A 86 9.98 25.41 -9.77
C ARG A 86 9.06 25.03 -10.93
N PRO A 87 8.31 23.92 -10.85
CA PRO A 87 7.26 23.58 -11.81
C PRO A 87 6.01 24.47 -11.59
N ASP A 88 5.09 24.48 -12.56
CA ASP A 88 3.80 25.18 -12.42
C ASP A 88 2.92 24.50 -11.34
N VAL A 89 2.97 23.15 -11.31
CA VAL A 89 2.27 22.29 -10.34
C VAL A 89 3.26 21.30 -9.78
N LEU A 90 3.23 21.08 -8.46
CA LEU A 90 3.97 19.99 -7.81
C LEU A 90 3.00 18.93 -7.31
N PHE A 91 3.23 17.69 -7.68
CA PHE A 91 2.49 16.54 -7.17
C PHE A 91 3.39 15.61 -6.35
N ILE A 92 2.97 15.34 -5.12
CA ILE A 92 3.65 14.45 -4.20
C ILE A 92 2.73 13.24 -3.92
N PRO A 93 3.01 12.06 -4.47
CA PRO A 93 2.18 10.86 -4.29
C PRO A 93 2.39 10.17 -2.93
N ALA A 94 2.77 10.92 -1.90
CA ALA A 94 3.06 10.46 -0.55
C ALA A 94 2.79 11.56 0.49
N HIS A 95 2.88 11.23 1.79
CA HIS A 95 2.51 12.13 2.90
C HIS A 95 3.34 13.40 3.02
N THR A 96 4.64 13.35 2.67
CA THR A 96 5.60 14.40 3.04
C THR A 96 5.74 15.42 1.92
N LEU A 97 5.42 16.68 2.19
CA LEU A 97 5.73 17.79 1.31
C LEU A 97 7.18 18.30 1.50
N PRO A 98 7.83 18.83 0.44
CA PRO A 98 9.05 19.61 0.60
C PRO A 98 8.78 20.90 1.39
N LEU A 99 9.81 21.48 1.99
CA LEU A 99 9.70 22.74 2.76
C LEU A 99 9.43 23.94 1.86
N PHE A 100 9.98 23.93 0.64
CA PHE A 100 9.70 24.90 -0.41
C PHE A 100 8.91 24.21 -1.51
N TYR A 101 7.83 24.82 -1.95
CA TYR A 101 6.90 24.25 -2.93
C TYR A 101 6.16 25.35 -3.70
N PRO A 102 5.70 25.09 -4.93
CA PRO A 102 4.86 26.04 -5.67
C PRO A 102 3.47 26.16 -5.01
N ARG A 103 2.79 27.30 -5.25
CA ARG A 103 1.44 27.54 -4.74
C ARG A 103 0.45 26.43 -5.13
N ARG A 104 0.62 25.87 -6.34
CA ARG A 104 -0.17 24.76 -6.86
C ARG A 104 0.50 23.45 -6.51
N THR A 105 0.27 22.98 -5.29
CA THR A 105 0.81 21.70 -4.81
C THR A 105 -0.33 20.78 -4.42
N VAL A 106 -0.28 19.55 -4.96
CA VAL A 106 -1.17 18.43 -4.65
C VAL A 106 -0.39 17.36 -3.92
N ASN A 107 -1.00 16.76 -2.92
CA ASN A 107 -0.39 15.72 -2.10
C ASN A 107 -1.35 14.56 -1.93
N THR A 108 -0.85 13.31 -1.96
CA THR A 108 -1.66 12.13 -1.65
C THR A 108 -1.41 11.66 -0.23
N ILE A 109 -2.48 11.42 0.52
CA ILE A 109 -2.46 10.79 1.85
C ILE A 109 -3.13 9.44 1.75
N HIS A 110 -2.35 8.37 1.94
CA HIS A 110 -2.81 6.99 1.80
C HIS A 110 -3.57 6.48 3.01
N ASP A 111 -3.07 6.73 4.22
CA ASP A 111 -3.73 6.44 5.50
C ASP A 111 -3.22 7.40 6.60
N ILE A 112 -3.93 7.45 7.72
CA ILE A 112 -3.51 8.20 8.91
C ILE A 112 -3.68 7.35 10.19
N ALA A 113 -3.60 6.03 10.05
CA ALA A 113 -3.76 5.06 11.15
C ALA A 113 -2.84 5.34 12.33
N PHE A 114 -1.62 5.86 12.09
CA PHE A 114 -0.67 6.22 13.16
C PHE A 114 -1.23 7.22 14.16
N VAL A 115 -2.31 7.94 13.81
CA VAL A 115 -2.96 8.90 14.73
C VAL A 115 -3.72 8.18 15.84
N ARG A 116 -4.41 7.08 15.51
CA ARG A 116 -5.19 6.27 16.46
C ARG A 116 -4.37 5.12 17.04
N GLU A 117 -3.58 4.46 16.18
CA GLU A 117 -2.92 3.18 16.44
C GLU A 117 -1.40 3.35 16.53
N GLN A 118 -0.92 4.24 17.39
CA GLN A 118 0.52 4.55 17.52
C GLN A 118 1.37 3.29 17.72
N ASN A 119 0.85 2.31 18.48
CA ASN A 119 1.57 1.06 18.77
C ASN A 119 1.83 0.19 17.52
N LEU A 120 1.03 0.35 16.47
CA LEU A 120 1.23 -0.35 15.19
C LEU A 120 2.35 0.27 14.34
N TYR A 121 2.76 1.50 14.66
CA TYR A 121 3.75 2.28 13.91
C TYR A 121 5.02 2.62 14.69
N ARG A 122 5.04 2.39 16.01
CA ARG A 122 6.26 2.51 16.81
C ARG A 122 7.22 1.40 16.45
N SER A 123 7.80 1.51 15.25
CA SER A 123 8.95 0.71 14.89
C SER A 123 10.13 1.07 15.79
N GLU A 124 11.03 0.10 15.98
CA GLU A 124 12.35 0.37 16.54
C GLU A 124 12.91 1.68 16.01
N LYS A 125 13.45 2.44 16.93
CA LYS A 125 14.18 3.71 16.75
C LYS A 125 14.80 3.81 15.35
N MET A 126 14.49 4.87 14.61
CA MET A 126 15.13 5.15 13.30
C MET A 126 16.61 4.78 13.38
N LYS A 127 17.06 3.80 12.61
CA LYS A 127 18.46 3.34 12.59
C LYS A 127 19.33 4.47 12.04
N ALA A 128 19.85 5.32 12.92
CA ALA A 128 20.89 6.26 12.56
C ALA A 128 22.21 5.48 12.44
N ARG A 129 22.82 5.49 11.26
CA ARG A 129 24.10 4.81 10.96
C ARG A 129 25.30 5.29 11.78
N LEU A 130 25.21 6.42 12.49
CA LEU A 130 26.31 6.99 13.27
C LEU A 130 25.88 7.23 14.71
N PRO A 131 26.60 6.64 15.71
CA PRO A 131 26.39 6.99 17.11
C PRO A 131 26.71 8.47 17.33
N GLY A 132 25.75 9.26 17.73
CA GLY A 132 25.89 10.72 17.92
C GLY A 132 25.06 11.58 16.98
N SER A 133 24.91 11.22 15.71
CA SER A 133 24.09 11.98 14.73
C SER A 133 22.61 12.08 15.15
N ARG A 134 22.11 11.10 15.87
CA ARG A 134 20.75 11.07 16.40
C ARG A 134 20.50 12.08 17.51
N ARG A 135 21.49 12.31 18.39
CA ARG A 135 21.38 13.34 19.45
C ARG A 135 21.31 14.73 18.82
N VAL A 136 22.17 14.99 17.83
CA VAL A 136 22.18 16.25 17.07
C VAL A 136 20.87 16.44 16.32
N LEU A 137 20.38 15.41 15.63
CA LEU A 137 19.10 15.43 14.90
C LEU A 137 17.93 15.68 15.87
N ASN A 138 17.87 15.00 17.02
CA ASN A 138 16.86 15.24 18.05
C ASN A 138 16.88 16.67 18.58
N VAL A 139 18.07 17.23 18.81
CA VAL A 139 18.21 18.61 19.28
C VAL A 139 17.72 19.58 18.20
N LEU A 140 18.10 19.37 16.93
CA LEU A 140 17.63 20.19 15.82
C LEU A 140 16.12 20.12 15.65
N ILE A 141 15.53 18.91 15.69
CA ILE A 141 14.07 18.73 15.58
C ILE A 141 13.38 19.42 16.77
N LYS A 142 13.86 19.25 18.00
CA LYS A 142 13.30 19.92 19.18
C LYS A 142 13.36 21.45 19.07
N ILE A 143 14.46 22.00 18.59
CA ILE A 143 14.62 23.44 18.39
C ILE A 143 13.62 23.92 17.32
N LEU A 144 13.60 23.28 16.14
CA LEU A 144 12.72 23.65 15.01
C LEU A 144 11.24 23.46 15.31
N THR A 145 10.89 22.56 16.20
CA THR A 145 9.50 22.25 16.57
C THR A 145 9.10 22.76 17.95
N LEU A 146 9.93 23.60 18.58
CA LEU A 146 9.72 24.13 19.94
C LEU A 146 9.45 23.00 20.97
N GLY A 147 10.16 21.89 20.85
CA GLY A 147 10.05 20.74 21.75
C GLY A 147 8.86 19.81 21.47
N LYS A 148 8.05 20.09 20.45
CA LYS A 148 6.81 19.34 20.18
C LYS A 148 7.04 17.93 19.62
N TYR A 149 8.12 17.70 18.85
CA TYR A 149 8.41 16.44 18.20
C TYR A 149 9.82 15.92 18.51
N GLN A 150 9.99 14.60 18.40
CA GLN A 150 11.27 13.91 18.54
C GLN A 150 11.63 13.22 17.20
N SER A 151 12.82 12.62 17.10
CA SER A 151 13.22 11.82 15.93
C SER A 151 12.61 10.42 15.95
N ASP A 152 11.31 10.33 16.21
CA ASP A 152 10.51 9.12 16.12
C ASP A 152 9.77 9.11 14.78
N SER A 153 9.53 7.91 14.22
CA SER A 153 8.80 7.73 12.97
C SER A 153 7.35 8.23 13.08
N VAL A 154 6.71 8.06 14.24
CA VAL A 154 5.34 8.48 14.50
C VAL A 154 5.25 10.00 14.57
N ASP A 155 6.15 10.66 15.32
CA ASP A 155 6.22 12.13 15.40
C ASP A 155 6.45 12.76 14.01
N TYR A 156 7.31 12.12 13.20
CA TYR A 156 7.55 12.55 11.82
C TYR A 156 6.29 12.46 10.96
N LEU A 157 5.54 11.35 11.06
CA LEU A 157 4.27 11.17 10.33
C LEU A 157 3.22 12.19 10.77
N TYR A 158 3.09 12.44 12.07
CA TYR A 158 2.20 13.49 12.60
C TYR A 158 2.53 14.86 12.03
N TRP A 159 3.81 15.25 12.13
CA TRP A 159 4.25 16.55 11.64
C TRP A 159 4.07 16.67 10.13
N SER A 160 4.52 15.68 9.35
CA SER A 160 4.46 15.72 7.88
C SER A 160 3.02 15.75 7.36
N THR A 161 2.13 14.99 7.98
CA THR A 161 0.70 15.00 7.64
C THR A 161 0.05 16.34 7.99
N ALA A 162 0.26 16.85 9.20
CA ALA A 162 -0.26 18.15 9.59
C ALA A 162 0.28 19.28 8.69
N PHE A 163 1.56 19.21 8.33
CA PHE A 163 2.19 20.14 7.39
C PHE A 163 1.55 20.06 6.00
N ALA A 164 1.37 18.85 5.46
CA ALA A 164 0.72 18.65 4.16
C ALA A 164 -0.73 19.14 4.17
N LEU A 165 -1.51 18.78 5.19
CA LEU A 165 -2.89 19.23 5.35
C LEU A 165 -3.02 20.74 5.41
N ARG A 166 -2.06 21.43 6.02
CA ARG A 166 -2.04 22.90 6.10
C ARG A 166 -1.62 23.56 4.79
N HIS A 167 -0.58 23.03 4.14
CA HIS A 167 0.17 23.73 3.11
C HIS A 167 -0.10 23.29 1.67
N ALA A 168 -0.45 22.02 1.40
CA ALA A 168 -0.89 21.61 0.07
C ALA A 168 -2.16 22.38 -0.32
N ARG A 169 -2.30 22.74 -1.58
CA ARG A 169 -3.51 23.41 -2.10
C ARG A 169 -4.67 22.42 -2.23
N LYS A 170 -4.38 21.19 -2.66
CA LYS A 170 -5.32 20.08 -2.75
C LYS A 170 -4.71 18.82 -2.13
N ILE A 171 -5.56 17.96 -1.60
CA ILE A 171 -5.22 16.66 -1.04
C ILE A 171 -6.00 15.59 -1.82
N ILE A 172 -5.31 14.53 -2.21
CA ILE A 172 -5.93 13.31 -2.71
C ILE A 172 -5.91 12.28 -1.57
N THR A 173 -7.02 11.59 -1.35
CA THR A 173 -7.10 10.39 -0.51
C THR A 173 -7.51 9.22 -1.36
N VAL A 174 -7.01 8.03 -1.02
CA VAL A 174 -7.23 6.81 -1.81
C VAL A 174 -8.57 6.13 -1.50
N SER A 175 -9.28 6.61 -0.48
CA SER A 175 -10.61 6.15 -0.08
C SER A 175 -11.41 7.27 0.59
N ASP A 176 -12.73 7.15 0.58
CA ASP A 176 -13.60 8.05 1.35
C ASP A 176 -13.38 7.85 2.85
N PHE A 177 -13.14 6.61 3.28
CA PHE A 177 -12.77 6.32 4.66
C PHE A 177 -11.58 7.16 5.14
N THR A 178 -10.46 7.20 4.38
CA THR A 178 -9.29 8.02 4.72
C THR A 178 -9.65 9.52 4.75
N LYS A 179 -10.51 10.00 3.84
CA LYS A 179 -11.00 11.38 3.87
C LYS A 179 -11.78 11.68 5.14
N GLN A 180 -12.71 10.82 5.54
CA GLN A 180 -13.51 11.00 6.75
C GLN A 180 -12.63 10.97 8.02
N GLU A 181 -11.65 10.07 8.08
CA GLU A 181 -10.70 10.06 9.18
C GLU A 181 -9.90 11.36 9.27
N ILE A 182 -9.41 11.90 8.14
CA ILE A 182 -8.71 13.20 8.12
C ILE A 182 -9.63 14.30 8.65
N LEU A 183 -10.87 14.37 8.19
CA LEU A 183 -11.81 15.42 8.63
C LEU A 183 -12.14 15.30 10.11
N SER A 184 -12.25 14.08 10.65
CA SER A 184 -12.49 13.82 12.06
C SER A 184 -11.29 14.21 12.95
N LEU A 185 -10.07 13.80 12.55
CA LEU A 185 -8.86 13.94 13.36
C LEU A 185 -8.15 15.30 13.16
N TYR A 186 -8.40 15.95 12.02
CA TYR A 186 -7.88 17.28 11.68
C TYR A 186 -9.01 18.24 11.31
N PRO A 187 -9.87 18.65 12.28
CA PRO A 187 -11.14 19.38 12.01
C PRO A 187 -10.94 20.76 11.39
N LYS A 188 -9.73 21.30 11.39
CA LYS A 188 -9.41 22.56 10.69
C LYS A 188 -9.22 22.36 9.17
N THR A 189 -9.21 21.13 8.68
CA THR A 189 -9.05 20.83 7.26
C THR A 189 -10.40 20.99 6.55
N LYS A 190 -10.43 21.79 5.49
CA LYS A 190 -11.66 22.01 4.70
C LYS A 190 -11.95 20.77 3.84
N ALA A 191 -13.16 20.23 3.88
CA ALA A 191 -13.58 19.07 3.09
C ALA A 191 -13.40 19.28 1.57
N ALA A 192 -13.65 20.50 1.08
CA ALA A 192 -13.47 20.88 -0.33
C ALA A 192 -12.01 20.77 -0.81
N LYS A 193 -11.04 20.75 0.10
CA LYS A 193 -9.62 20.55 -0.20
C LYS A 193 -9.26 19.10 -0.51
N ILE A 194 -10.11 18.15 -0.08
CA ILE A 194 -9.83 16.71 -0.16
C ILE A 194 -10.67 16.08 -1.25
N LYS A 195 -10.03 15.50 -2.26
CA LYS A 195 -10.63 14.68 -3.29
C LYS A 195 -10.33 13.21 -3.05
N VAL A 196 -11.33 12.37 -3.15
CA VAL A 196 -11.15 10.91 -3.17
C VAL A 196 -10.84 10.49 -4.59
N VAL A 197 -9.75 9.76 -4.77
CA VAL A 197 -9.34 9.13 -6.03
C VAL A 197 -8.90 7.71 -5.70
N HIS A 198 -9.72 6.74 -6.08
CA HIS A 198 -9.46 5.34 -5.78
C HIS A 198 -8.22 4.82 -6.54
N ASN A 199 -7.48 3.92 -5.91
CA ASN A 199 -6.42 3.18 -6.59
C ASN A 199 -7.02 2.20 -7.60
N GLY A 200 -6.19 1.79 -8.58
CA GLY A 200 -6.46 0.64 -9.43
C GLY A 200 -5.69 -0.60 -9.00
N TYR A 201 -5.73 -1.60 -9.84
CA TYR A 201 -4.88 -2.79 -9.84
C TYR A 201 -4.32 -3.02 -11.25
N ASN A 202 -3.34 -3.87 -11.42
CA ASN A 202 -2.80 -4.20 -12.75
C ASN A 202 -3.69 -5.26 -13.41
N ASP A 203 -4.71 -4.82 -14.14
CA ASP A 203 -5.72 -5.67 -14.80
C ASP A 203 -5.16 -6.56 -15.92
N PHE A 204 -4.03 -6.19 -16.50
CA PHE A 204 -3.30 -7.03 -17.43
C PHE A 204 -2.70 -8.26 -16.75
N LEU A 205 -2.23 -8.11 -15.52
CA LEU A 205 -1.56 -9.17 -14.79
C LEU A 205 -2.53 -9.98 -13.93
N TYR A 206 -3.39 -9.29 -13.16
CA TYR A 206 -4.34 -9.92 -12.24
C TYR A 206 -5.68 -10.18 -12.95
N GLN A 207 -5.85 -11.39 -13.43
CA GLN A 207 -7.04 -11.92 -14.09
C GLN A 207 -7.08 -13.44 -13.93
N PRO A 208 -8.22 -14.10 -14.15
CA PRO A 208 -8.24 -15.55 -14.17
C PRO A 208 -7.32 -16.09 -15.28
N LEU A 209 -6.32 -16.89 -14.89
CA LEU A 209 -5.34 -17.47 -15.81
C LEU A 209 -5.69 -18.91 -16.15
N THR A 210 -5.34 -19.36 -17.35
CA THR A 210 -5.55 -20.73 -17.86
C THR A 210 -4.24 -21.37 -18.28
N GLU A 211 -3.16 -21.18 -17.49
CA GLU A 211 -1.80 -21.63 -17.79
C GLU A 211 -1.31 -22.66 -16.75
N PRO A 212 -1.83 -23.91 -16.75
CA PRO A 212 -1.54 -24.89 -15.68
C PRO A 212 -0.08 -25.26 -15.54
N GLU A 213 0.67 -25.36 -16.64
CA GLU A 213 2.10 -25.68 -16.60
C GLU A 213 2.92 -24.57 -15.94
N LYS A 214 2.63 -23.32 -16.26
CA LYS A 214 3.29 -22.16 -15.67
C LYS A 214 2.88 -22.00 -14.21
N ASN A 215 1.63 -22.26 -13.87
CA ASN A 215 1.17 -22.29 -12.49
C ASN A 215 1.99 -23.29 -11.67
N LEU A 216 2.10 -24.55 -12.14
CA LEU A 216 2.89 -25.57 -11.46
C LEU A 216 4.36 -25.16 -11.32
N ALA A 217 4.96 -24.58 -12.37
CA ALA A 217 6.34 -24.09 -12.32
C ALA A 217 6.54 -22.98 -11.27
N VAL A 218 5.58 -22.05 -11.15
CA VAL A 218 5.61 -20.98 -10.14
C VAL A 218 5.44 -21.57 -8.73
N LEU A 219 4.48 -22.47 -8.51
CA LEU A 219 4.32 -23.10 -7.20
C LEU A 219 5.59 -23.84 -6.77
N ASN A 220 6.20 -24.61 -7.67
CA ASN A 220 7.47 -25.32 -7.42
C ASN A 220 8.61 -24.36 -7.09
N LYS A 221 8.69 -23.20 -7.76
CA LYS A 221 9.69 -22.16 -7.50
C LYS A 221 9.66 -21.68 -6.05
N TYR A 222 8.47 -21.63 -5.44
CA TYR A 222 8.28 -21.17 -4.05
C TYR A 222 8.06 -22.32 -3.06
N GLY A 223 8.18 -23.59 -3.50
CA GLY A 223 8.00 -24.77 -2.65
C GLY A 223 6.56 -24.93 -2.13
N LEU A 224 5.58 -24.57 -2.94
CA LEU A 224 4.16 -24.57 -2.57
C LEU A 224 3.40 -25.73 -3.19
N GLU A 225 2.45 -26.27 -2.44
CA GLU A 225 1.49 -27.29 -2.84
C GLU A 225 0.07 -26.77 -2.64
N ALA A 226 -0.71 -26.71 -3.73
CA ALA A 226 -2.13 -26.30 -3.66
C ALA A 226 -3.02 -27.46 -3.19
N PRO A 227 -4.19 -27.16 -2.57
CA PRO A 227 -4.67 -25.82 -2.21
C PRO A 227 -4.17 -25.33 -0.84
N TYR A 228 -4.22 -24.00 -0.62
CA TYR A 228 -3.81 -23.37 0.64
C TYR A 228 -4.62 -22.09 0.91
N PHE A 229 -4.55 -21.56 2.15
CA PHE A 229 -4.94 -20.18 2.46
C PHE A 229 -3.77 -19.26 2.13
N LEU A 230 -4.03 -18.14 1.45
CA LEU A 230 -3.01 -17.19 1.05
C LEU A 230 -3.15 -15.85 1.80
N TYR A 231 -2.05 -15.34 2.28
CA TYR A 231 -1.87 -13.94 2.69
C TYR A 231 -0.80 -13.30 1.82
N VAL A 232 -1.04 -12.06 1.35
CA VAL A 232 -0.05 -11.26 0.59
C VAL A 232 0.11 -9.90 1.24
N GLY A 233 1.34 -9.57 1.63
CA GLY A 233 1.70 -8.28 2.23
C GLY A 233 2.89 -8.39 3.16
N ARG A 234 3.43 -7.24 3.59
CA ARG A 234 4.52 -7.25 4.58
C ARG A 234 4.07 -7.93 5.88
N LEU A 235 4.93 -8.76 6.44
CA LEU A 235 4.68 -9.41 7.73
C LEU A 235 4.96 -8.39 8.84
N GLU A 236 3.98 -7.51 9.07
CA GLU A 236 4.08 -6.41 10.03
C GLU A 236 2.87 -6.38 10.97
N LYS A 237 3.05 -5.81 12.14
CA LYS A 237 2.08 -5.81 13.24
C LYS A 237 0.69 -5.32 12.85
N LYS A 238 0.59 -4.30 11.99
CA LYS A 238 -0.71 -3.77 11.54
C LYS A 238 -1.47 -4.73 10.62
N LYS A 239 -0.77 -5.67 9.98
CA LYS A 239 -1.37 -6.67 9.10
C LYS A 239 -1.93 -7.88 9.84
N ASN A 240 -1.65 -7.97 11.14
CA ASN A 240 -2.25 -8.95 12.07
C ASN A 240 -2.05 -10.43 11.66
N THR A 241 -0.92 -10.74 11.03
CA THR A 241 -0.58 -12.10 10.64
C THR A 241 -0.46 -13.09 11.80
N PRO A 242 -0.03 -12.71 13.02
CA PRO A 242 -0.11 -13.59 14.19
C PRO A 242 -1.53 -14.14 14.45
N ALA A 243 -2.55 -13.27 14.43
CA ALA A 243 -3.94 -13.73 14.64
C ALA A 243 -4.44 -14.67 13.52
N LEU A 244 -3.90 -14.55 12.28
CA LEU A 244 -4.21 -15.50 11.20
C LEU A 244 -3.60 -16.89 11.49
N ILE A 245 -2.41 -16.94 12.07
CA ILE A 245 -1.78 -18.21 12.48
C ILE A 245 -2.56 -18.85 13.63
N GLU A 246 -2.97 -18.07 14.63
CA GLU A 246 -3.85 -18.54 15.71
C GLU A 246 -5.19 -19.04 15.16
N ALA A 247 -5.78 -18.36 14.16
CA ALA A 247 -6.99 -18.81 13.49
C ALA A 247 -6.78 -20.16 12.77
N LEU A 248 -5.59 -20.40 12.20
CA LEU A 248 -5.24 -21.70 11.63
C LEU A 248 -5.17 -22.78 12.70
N ALA A 249 -4.60 -22.51 13.89
CA ALA A 249 -4.60 -23.45 15.02
C ALA A 249 -6.03 -23.83 15.44
N ILE A 250 -6.91 -22.85 15.61
CA ILE A 250 -8.33 -23.06 15.91
C ILE A 250 -9.01 -23.86 14.78
N LEU A 251 -8.66 -23.60 13.53
CA LEU A 251 -9.19 -24.34 12.38
C LEU A 251 -8.80 -25.83 12.46
N ARG A 252 -7.54 -26.14 12.81
CA ARG A 252 -7.07 -27.52 12.96
C ARG A 252 -7.81 -28.27 14.07
N GLU A 253 -8.05 -27.60 15.19
CA GLU A 253 -8.75 -28.16 16.32
C GLU A 253 -10.23 -28.46 16.02
N ASN A 254 -10.95 -27.46 15.46
CA ASN A 254 -12.40 -27.51 15.33
C ASN A 254 -12.89 -28.09 13.99
N TYR A 255 -12.03 -28.09 12.94
CA TYR A 255 -12.34 -28.54 11.57
C TYR A 255 -11.22 -29.42 11.01
N PRO A 256 -10.94 -30.58 11.63
CA PRO A 256 -9.77 -31.40 11.29
C PRO A 256 -9.78 -31.97 9.84
N GLN A 257 -10.93 -31.92 9.17
CA GLN A 257 -11.06 -32.31 7.75
C GLN A 257 -10.46 -31.29 6.80
N ILE A 258 -10.31 -30.02 7.21
CA ILE A 258 -9.70 -28.97 6.41
C ILE A 258 -8.17 -29.05 6.54
N LYS A 259 -7.47 -29.30 5.44
CA LYS A 259 -6.03 -29.57 5.43
C LYS A 259 -5.19 -28.46 4.75
N GLU A 260 -5.85 -27.43 4.22
CA GLU A 260 -5.18 -26.30 3.59
C GLU A 260 -4.14 -25.66 4.51
N LYS A 261 -2.89 -25.64 4.06
CA LYS A 261 -1.81 -24.93 4.73
C LYS A 261 -2.00 -23.41 4.63
N LEU A 262 -1.24 -22.65 5.41
CA LEU A 262 -1.21 -21.19 5.31
C LEU A 262 0.06 -20.74 4.62
N VAL A 263 -0.07 -19.99 3.54
CA VAL A 263 1.04 -19.35 2.81
C VAL A 263 1.08 -17.87 3.15
N LEU A 264 2.18 -17.41 3.73
CA LEU A 264 2.47 -16.02 4.04
C LEU A 264 3.46 -15.47 3.01
N SER A 265 2.98 -14.66 2.07
CA SER A 265 3.80 -14.05 1.02
C SER A 265 4.12 -12.58 1.36
N GLY A 266 5.42 -12.28 1.52
CA GLY A 266 5.93 -10.95 1.75
C GLY A 266 7.15 -10.91 2.67
N ASP A 267 7.83 -9.75 2.67
CA ASP A 267 9.02 -9.57 3.50
C ASP A 267 8.67 -9.38 4.98
N ALA A 268 9.58 -9.84 5.83
CA ALA A 268 9.58 -9.58 7.26
C ALA A 268 9.68 -8.06 7.54
N SER A 269 8.85 -7.56 8.46
CA SER A 269 8.81 -6.16 8.84
C SER A 269 8.63 -6.02 10.36
N PHE A 270 8.27 -4.83 10.82
CA PHE A 270 8.09 -4.58 12.26
C PHE A 270 7.03 -5.50 12.88
N GLY A 271 7.43 -6.26 13.91
CA GLY A 271 6.58 -7.26 14.58
C GLY A 271 6.70 -8.69 14.02
N TYR A 272 7.66 -8.95 13.12
CA TYR A 272 7.89 -10.28 12.55
C TYR A 272 8.28 -11.34 13.61
N ASP A 273 8.93 -10.94 14.70
CA ASP A 273 9.27 -11.88 15.78
C ASP A 273 8.01 -12.47 16.46
N GLU A 274 6.91 -11.71 16.50
CA GLU A 274 5.61 -12.19 16.96
C GLU A 274 5.04 -13.29 16.04
N VAL A 275 5.27 -13.19 14.73
CA VAL A 275 4.88 -14.22 13.75
C VAL A 275 5.59 -15.54 14.04
N LYS A 276 6.92 -15.50 14.26
CA LYS A 276 7.70 -16.71 14.59
C LYS A 276 7.26 -17.32 15.92
N TYR A 277 7.10 -16.48 16.93
CA TYR A 277 6.67 -16.91 18.25
C TYR A 277 5.35 -17.69 18.19
N VAL A 278 4.35 -17.16 17.46
CA VAL A 278 3.03 -17.82 17.37
C VAL A 278 3.10 -19.13 16.57
N ILE A 279 3.95 -19.21 15.53
CA ILE A 279 4.18 -20.48 14.80
C ILE A 279 4.76 -21.56 15.72
N GLU A 280 5.72 -21.19 16.58
CA GLU A 280 6.37 -22.09 17.53
C GLU A 280 5.40 -22.48 18.66
N GLU A 281 4.66 -21.51 19.22
CA GLU A 281 3.70 -21.71 20.32
C GLU A 281 2.60 -22.73 19.97
N PHE A 282 2.11 -22.69 18.72
CA PHE A 282 1.06 -23.60 18.24
C PHE A 282 1.59 -24.81 17.45
N ASP A 283 2.91 -25.04 17.41
CA ASP A 283 3.57 -26.13 16.66
C ASP A 283 3.12 -26.21 15.19
N LEU A 284 2.97 -25.05 14.54
CA LEU A 284 2.50 -24.93 13.15
C LEU A 284 3.63 -24.83 12.11
N GLY A 285 4.86 -25.18 12.46
CA GLY A 285 6.03 -25.04 11.57
C GLY A 285 5.92 -25.79 10.25
N ARG A 286 5.11 -26.85 10.16
CA ARG A 286 4.83 -27.60 8.92
C ARG A 286 3.60 -27.11 8.16
N GLU A 287 2.78 -26.29 8.81
CA GLU A 287 1.48 -25.82 8.31
C GLU A 287 1.55 -24.38 7.77
N VAL A 288 2.54 -23.59 8.23
CA VAL A 288 2.74 -22.19 7.81
C VAL A 288 3.99 -22.10 6.93
N LEU A 289 3.79 -21.74 5.67
CA LEU A 289 4.84 -21.61 4.67
C LEU A 289 5.10 -20.12 4.40
N MET A 290 6.35 -19.69 4.49
CA MET A 290 6.75 -18.30 4.22
C MET A 290 7.56 -18.22 2.94
N THR A 291 7.02 -17.58 1.91
CA THR A 291 7.70 -17.44 0.61
C THR A 291 8.76 -16.33 0.59
N GLY A 292 8.71 -15.40 1.55
CA GLY A 292 9.42 -14.14 1.41
C GLY A 292 8.83 -13.27 0.30
N TRP A 293 9.64 -12.42 -0.29
CA TRP A 293 9.22 -11.58 -1.41
C TRP A 293 8.93 -12.41 -2.66
N VAL A 294 7.74 -12.27 -3.21
CA VAL A 294 7.30 -12.86 -4.47
C VAL A 294 7.32 -11.79 -5.56
N GLN A 295 7.79 -12.13 -6.76
CA GLN A 295 7.76 -11.24 -7.92
C GLN A 295 6.30 -10.95 -8.30
N GLU A 296 6.02 -9.73 -8.79
CA GLU A 296 4.64 -9.34 -9.12
C GLU A 296 4.01 -10.28 -10.16
N GLU A 297 4.80 -10.71 -11.14
CA GLU A 297 4.37 -11.58 -12.23
C GLU A 297 3.98 -13.00 -11.77
N ASP A 298 4.49 -13.43 -10.61
CA ASP A 298 4.20 -14.75 -10.04
C ASP A 298 2.96 -14.73 -9.10
N LEU A 299 2.62 -13.55 -8.55
CA LEU A 299 1.51 -13.42 -7.57
C LEU A 299 0.15 -13.94 -8.09
N PRO A 300 -0.26 -13.71 -9.34
CA PRO A 300 -1.54 -14.22 -9.85
C PRO A 300 -1.65 -15.76 -9.77
N TYR A 301 -0.54 -16.48 -9.96
CA TYR A 301 -0.52 -17.94 -9.84
C TYR A 301 -0.67 -18.40 -8.40
N LEU A 302 -0.07 -17.66 -7.44
CA LEU A 302 -0.28 -17.93 -6.02
C LEU A 302 -1.73 -17.64 -5.62
N PHE A 303 -2.31 -16.55 -6.07
CA PHE A 303 -3.71 -16.25 -5.81
C PHE A 303 -4.62 -17.36 -6.31
N GLN A 304 -4.52 -17.74 -7.57
CA GLN A 304 -5.41 -18.73 -8.18
C GLN A 304 -5.29 -20.14 -7.58
N SER A 305 -4.14 -20.48 -7.03
CA SER A 305 -3.91 -21.76 -6.37
C SER A 305 -4.41 -21.81 -4.94
N ALA A 306 -4.87 -20.68 -4.40
CA ALA A 306 -5.39 -20.59 -3.05
C ALA A 306 -6.86 -21.03 -2.96
N SER A 307 -7.22 -21.76 -1.90
CA SER A 307 -8.61 -21.98 -1.51
C SER A 307 -9.31 -20.68 -1.17
N ALA A 308 -8.59 -19.76 -0.51
CA ALA A 308 -9.02 -18.41 -0.23
C ALA A 308 -7.84 -17.50 0.05
N PHE A 309 -8.01 -16.21 -0.28
CA PHE A 309 -7.16 -15.13 0.20
C PHE A 309 -7.68 -14.61 1.52
N VAL A 310 -6.81 -14.47 2.54
CA VAL A 310 -7.20 -13.99 3.88
C VAL A 310 -6.42 -12.71 4.19
N PHE A 311 -7.15 -11.63 4.49
CA PHE A 311 -6.56 -10.31 4.74
C PHE A 311 -6.99 -9.77 6.11
N PRO A 312 -6.27 -10.15 7.20
CA PRO A 312 -6.68 -9.92 8.59
C PRO A 312 -6.23 -8.58 9.16
N THR A 313 -6.00 -7.59 8.30
CA THR A 313 -5.42 -6.31 8.67
C THR A 313 -6.22 -5.58 9.75
N LYS A 314 -5.53 -4.89 10.66
CA LYS A 314 -6.15 -4.03 11.69
C LYS A 314 -6.50 -2.65 11.14
N HIS A 315 -5.78 -2.19 10.14
CA HIS A 315 -6.01 -0.90 9.50
C HIS A 315 -5.46 -0.87 8.08
N GLU A 316 -6.20 -0.23 7.18
CA GLU A 316 -5.83 0.01 5.78
C GLU A 316 -6.29 1.39 5.32
N GLY A 317 -5.59 1.91 4.30
CA GLY A 317 -6.07 3.08 3.57
C GLY A 317 -6.87 2.70 2.33
N PHE A 318 -6.65 1.49 1.76
CA PHE A 318 -7.33 1.03 0.56
C PHE A 318 -7.48 -0.50 0.48
N GLY A 319 -6.35 -1.25 0.37
CA GLY A 319 -6.38 -2.71 0.27
C GLY A 319 -6.17 -3.23 -1.16
N ILE A 320 -5.13 -2.77 -1.87
CA ILE A 320 -4.80 -3.24 -3.24
C ILE A 320 -4.79 -4.79 -3.33
N PRO A 321 -4.21 -5.57 -2.36
CA PRO A 321 -4.24 -7.03 -2.45
C PRO A 321 -5.64 -7.64 -2.49
N VAL A 322 -6.65 -6.96 -1.93
CA VAL A 322 -8.05 -7.42 -2.02
C VAL A 322 -8.53 -7.34 -3.46
N LEU A 323 -8.28 -6.22 -4.16
CA LEU A 323 -8.64 -6.11 -5.59
C LEU A 323 -7.89 -7.14 -6.45
N GLN A 324 -6.61 -7.39 -6.16
CA GLN A 324 -5.80 -8.38 -6.86
C GLN A 324 -6.38 -9.79 -6.70
N SER A 325 -6.78 -10.16 -5.48
CA SER A 325 -7.42 -11.43 -5.19
C SER A 325 -8.77 -11.58 -5.93
N LEU A 326 -9.63 -10.56 -5.84
CA LEU A 326 -10.93 -10.56 -6.52
C LEU A 326 -10.75 -10.65 -8.04
N ALA A 327 -9.79 -9.94 -8.61
CA ALA A 327 -9.48 -9.95 -10.05
C ALA A 327 -8.99 -11.33 -10.53
N CYS A 328 -8.25 -12.06 -9.69
CA CYS A 328 -7.86 -13.44 -9.97
C CYS A 328 -8.99 -14.46 -9.78
N GLY A 329 -10.21 -14.04 -9.42
CA GLY A 329 -11.34 -14.94 -9.17
C GLY A 329 -11.18 -15.80 -7.91
N VAL A 330 -10.55 -15.27 -6.86
CA VAL A 330 -10.26 -16.01 -5.62
C VAL A 330 -11.24 -15.60 -4.52
N PRO A 331 -11.88 -16.56 -3.83
CA PRO A 331 -12.69 -16.25 -2.66
C PRO A 331 -11.87 -15.51 -1.61
N THR A 332 -12.39 -14.39 -1.13
CA THR A 332 -11.62 -13.47 -0.28
C THR A 332 -12.29 -13.28 1.06
N ILE A 333 -11.49 -13.39 2.14
CA ILE A 333 -11.89 -13.22 3.54
C ILE A 333 -11.14 -11.99 4.08
N VAL A 334 -11.85 -11.02 4.63
CA VAL A 334 -11.22 -9.78 5.10
C VAL A 334 -11.77 -9.36 6.47
N SER A 335 -10.96 -8.62 7.21
CA SER A 335 -11.41 -7.92 8.42
C SER A 335 -12.60 -7.00 8.11
N ASP A 336 -13.56 -6.94 9.00
CA ASP A 336 -14.71 -6.02 8.89
C ASP A 336 -14.29 -4.58 9.21
N LEU A 337 -13.69 -3.92 8.23
CA LEU A 337 -13.24 -2.54 8.30
C LEU A 337 -14.03 -1.65 7.34
N PRO A 338 -14.35 -0.41 7.71
CA PRO A 338 -15.10 0.51 6.83
C PRO A 338 -14.46 0.68 5.46
N VAL A 339 -13.13 0.80 5.38
CA VAL A 339 -12.41 0.90 4.10
C VAL A 339 -12.55 -0.37 3.26
N LEU A 340 -12.51 -1.57 3.85
CA LEU A 340 -12.66 -2.81 3.11
C LEU A 340 -14.11 -3.02 2.66
N ARG A 341 -15.09 -2.51 3.42
CA ARG A 341 -16.49 -2.42 2.96
C ARG A 341 -16.66 -1.45 1.78
N GLU A 342 -15.97 -0.31 1.80
CA GLU A 342 -15.95 0.63 0.69
C GLU A 342 -15.37 -0.01 -0.58
N ILE A 343 -14.27 -0.75 -0.46
CA ILE A 343 -13.55 -1.28 -1.62
C ILE A 343 -14.14 -2.59 -2.12
N ALA A 344 -14.44 -3.54 -1.24
CA ALA A 344 -14.88 -4.87 -1.63
C ALA A 344 -16.41 -5.05 -1.67
N GLY A 345 -17.18 -4.17 -1.02
CA GLY A 345 -18.66 -4.28 -0.98
C GLY A 345 -19.11 -5.62 -0.41
N ASP A 346 -19.96 -6.33 -1.16
CA ASP A 346 -20.47 -7.65 -0.80
C ASP A 346 -19.79 -8.82 -1.56
N ALA A 347 -18.62 -8.54 -2.14
CA ALA A 347 -17.84 -9.50 -2.91
C ALA A 347 -16.89 -10.37 -2.05
N VAL A 348 -16.87 -10.17 -0.75
CA VAL A 348 -15.97 -10.86 0.20
C VAL A 348 -16.73 -11.38 1.40
N LEU A 349 -16.10 -12.31 2.15
CA LEU A 349 -16.57 -12.75 3.45
C LEU A 349 -15.89 -11.92 4.53
N TYR A 350 -16.67 -11.20 5.32
CA TYR A 350 -16.17 -10.41 6.45
C TYR A 350 -16.08 -11.22 7.73
N PHE A 351 -15.08 -10.94 8.55
CA PHE A 351 -14.97 -11.44 9.91
C PHE A 351 -14.67 -10.31 10.90
N ASP A 352 -15.05 -10.48 12.14
CA ASP A 352 -14.73 -9.56 13.23
C ASP A 352 -13.24 -9.65 13.58
N GLN A 353 -12.49 -8.58 13.33
CA GLN A 353 -11.03 -8.51 13.55
C GLN A 353 -10.63 -8.64 15.03
N SER A 354 -11.54 -8.42 15.97
CA SER A 354 -11.33 -8.59 17.41
C SER A 354 -11.56 -10.03 17.87
N ASN A 355 -12.09 -10.90 16.98
CA ASN A 355 -12.49 -12.27 17.30
C ASN A 355 -11.80 -13.28 16.36
N ILE A 356 -10.72 -13.89 16.83
CA ILE A 356 -9.92 -14.86 16.05
C ILE A 356 -10.77 -16.08 15.65
N ARG A 357 -11.71 -16.51 16.50
CA ARG A 357 -12.63 -17.62 16.19
C ARG A 357 -13.55 -17.27 15.00
N SER A 358 -13.96 -16.01 14.88
CA SER A 358 -14.72 -15.54 13.72
C SER A 358 -13.93 -15.70 12.42
N MET A 359 -12.61 -15.43 12.44
CA MET A 359 -11.73 -15.65 11.29
C MET A 359 -11.61 -17.14 10.95
N ALA A 360 -11.37 -18.01 11.93
CA ALA A 360 -11.32 -19.47 11.73
C ALA A 360 -12.64 -20.02 11.15
N GLN A 361 -13.78 -19.54 11.65
CA GLN A 361 -15.10 -19.90 11.10
C GLN A 361 -15.29 -19.44 9.68
N ALA A 362 -14.84 -18.22 9.32
CA ALA A 362 -14.88 -17.72 7.96
C ALA A 362 -13.99 -18.55 7.02
N MET A 363 -12.78 -18.95 7.47
CA MET A 363 -11.90 -19.86 6.74
C MET A 363 -12.56 -21.24 6.53
N ALA A 364 -13.16 -21.81 7.56
CA ALA A 364 -13.88 -23.09 7.43
C ALA A 364 -15.05 -22.98 6.44
N ARG A 365 -15.85 -21.94 6.58
CA ARG A 365 -17.04 -21.73 5.74
C ARG A 365 -16.66 -21.57 4.28
N ILE A 366 -15.61 -20.84 3.96
CA ILE A 366 -15.20 -20.60 2.56
C ILE A 366 -14.73 -21.89 1.87
N VAL A 367 -14.17 -22.84 2.60
CA VAL A 367 -13.73 -24.13 2.07
C VAL A 367 -14.92 -25.09 1.87
N SER A 368 -15.89 -25.10 2.80
CA SER A 368 -16.98 -26.06 2.81
C SER A 368 -18.24 -25.63 2.02
N ASP A 369 -18.45 -24.33 1.80
CA ASP A 369 -19.64 -23.78 1.16
C ASP A 369 -19.34 -23.39 -0.32
N HIS A 370 -19.54 -24.35 -1.24
CA HIS A 370 -19.25 -24.17 -2.65
C HIS A 370 -20.13 -23.08 -3.30
N ASP A 371 -21.40 -22.94 -2.88
CA ASP A 371 -22.31 -21.93 -3.43
C ASP A 371 -21.89 -20.53 -2.98
N LEU A 372 -21.46 -20.38 -1.74
CA LEU A 372 -20.89 -19.12 -1.25
C LEU A 372 -19.65 -18.76 -2.05
N ARG A 373 -18.72 -19.69 -2.26
CA ARG A 373 -17.51 -19.48 -3.06
C ARG A 373 -17.85 -18.96 -4.47
N ALA A 374 -18.70 -19.69 -5.20
CA ALA A 374 -19.09 -19.32 -6.54
C ALA A 374 -19.71 -17.92 -6.60
N ARG A 375 -20.60 -17.61 -5.65
CA ARG A 375 -21.24 -16.29 -5.55
C ARG A 375 -20.24 -15.18 -5.27
N LEU A 376 -19.28 -15.38 -4.33
CA LEU A 376 -18.27 -14.37 -4.00
C LEU A 376 -17.30 -14.15 -5.17
N ILE A 377 -16.89 -15.19 -5.87
CA ILE A 377 -16.06 -15.10 -7.08
C ILE A 377 -16.76 -14.25 -8.14
N ALA A 378 -18.02 -14.56 -8.46
CA ALA A 378 -18.78 -13.81 -9.47
C ALA A 378 -18.91 -12.32 -9.11
N LYS A 379 -19.24 -12.02 -7.84
CA LYS A 379 -19.31 -10.66 -7.33
C LYS A 379 -17.95 -9.95 -7.35
N GLY A 380 -16.87 -10.67 -7.02
CA GLY A 380 -15.52 -10.14 -7.05
C GLY A 380 -15.08 -9.70 -8.44
N LEU A 381 -15.27 -10.54 -9.44
CA LEU A 381 -14.97 -10.24 -10.85
C LEU A 381 -15.80 -9.08 -11.40
N GLU A 382 -17.01 -8.87 -10.90
CA GLU A 382 -17.79 -7.68 -11.26
C GLU A 382 -17.27 -6.44 -10.51
N ARG A 383 -17.02 -6.53 -9.21
CA ARG A 383 -16.60 -5.42 -8.37
C ARG A 383 -15.30 -4.78 -8.82
N VAL A 384 -14.32 -5.54 -9.28
CA VAL A 384 -13.02 -5.01 -9.69
C VAL A 384 -13.08 -4.07 -10.89
N LYS A 385 -14.14 -4.16 -11.71
CA LYS A 385 -14.36 -3.28 -12.87
C LYS A 385 -14.53 -1.80 -12.49
N ASP A 386 -14.89 -1.51 -11.26
CA ASP A 386 -15.02 -0.14 -10.75
C ASP A 386 -13.67 0.55 -10.55
N PHE A 387 -12.56 -0.21 -10.54
CA PHE A 387 -11.23 0.25 -10.19
C PHE A 387 -10.23 0.03 -11.32
N SER A 388 -9.57 1.09 -11.75
CA SER A 388 -8.47 1.00 -12.71
C SER A 388 -7.44 2.09 -12.46
N TRP A 389 -6.18 1.81 -12.81
CA TRP A 389 -5.14 2.83 -12.76
C TRP A 389 -5.35 3.92 -13.80
N GLU A 390 -6.01 3.63 -14.91
CA GLU A 390 -6.38 4.64 -15.90
C GLU A 390 -7.37 5.65 -15.32
N LYS A 391 -8.43 5.19 -14.66
CA LYS A 391 -9.41 6.05 -13.98
C LYS A 391 -8.74 6.87 -12.88
N CYS A 392 -7.87 6.24 -12.06
CA CYS A 392 -7.07 6.92 -11.05
C CYS A 392 -6.22 8.04 -11.66
N ALA A 393 -5.56 7.79 -12.79
CA ALA A 393 -4.75 8.79 -13.49
C ALA A 393 -5.60 9.90 -14.09
N GLN A 394 -6.76 9.60 -14.68
CA GLN A 394 -7.68 10.59 -15.25
C GLN A 394 -8.21 11.54 -14.16
N GLU A 395 -8.68 10.99 -13.03
CA GLU A 395 -9.18 11.79 -11.91
C GLU A 395 -8.05 12.61 -11.25
N THR A 396 -6.85 12.02 -11.11
CA THR A 396 -5.68 12.75 -10.63
C THR A 396 -5.29 13.89 -11.57
N LEU A 397 -5.27 13.65 -12.89
CA LEU A 397 -4.95 14.68 -13.88
C LEU A 397 -5.94 15.85 -13.80
N GLN A 398 -7.24 15.58 -13.64
CA GLN A 398 -8.25 16.61 -13.42
C GLN A 398 -7.90 17.48 -12.20
N GLU A 399 -7.47 16.89 -11.10
CA GLU A 399 -7.07 17.64 -9.90
C GLU A 399 -5.77 18.45 -10.10
N LEU A 400 -4.86 17.99 -10.96
CA LEU A 400 -3.63 18.69 -11.31
C LEU A 400 -3.87 19.85 -12.30
N GLU A 401 -4.91 19.80 -13.11
CA GLU A 401 -5.24 20.81 -14.11
C GLU A 401 -6.24 21.87 -13.62
N ASN A 402 -7.25 21.47 -12.82
CA ASN A 402 -8.33 22.34 -12.39
C ASN A 402 -7.91 23.23 -11.20
N TRP A 403 -7.49 24.44 -11.50
CA TRP A 403 -7.18 25.46 -10.52
C TRP A 403 -8.19 26.60 -10.66
N GLU A 404 -9.07 26.77 -9.66
CA GLU A 404 -9.88 27.98 -9.56
C GLU A 404 -8.97 29.20 -9.51
N LYS A 405 -9.35 30.24 -10.24
CA LYS A 405 -8.61 31.51 -10.38
C LYS A 405 -8.49 32.26 -9.06
#